data_1f29bb40b45289c1e2705b70725d9f41
#
_entry.id   1f29bb40b45289c1e2705b70725d9f41
#
_cell.length_a   1.000
_cell.length_b   1.000
_cell.length_c   1.000
_cell.angle_alpha   90.00
_cell.angle_beta   90.00
_cell.angle_gamma   90.00
#
_symmetry.space_group_name_H-M   'P 1'
#
loop_
_entity.id
_entity.type
_entity.pdbx_description
1 polymer ?
#
loop_
_entity_poly.entity_id
_entity_poly.type
_entity_poly.pdbx_seq_one_letter_code
_entity_poly.pdbx_strand_id
1 'polypeptide(L)'
;GVKSAEQGFTVEATEKESAAGGYIGYGSGVQIKQSDVTSLAHTVVAPPTDSLESTDGSSYFGENSQYAVKGGKYAGGYIGCVDIDSAAAVGGGLGLLGDLLNLENVLSALDAVASKISDSDVEGCSGGFSVLANGTDKAGAIGKAGGFAGRVSGSQIQKCNVRNFAYIIGQEMSGGFAGEIEPGNVAAILEDGSILDGIVNIRDSVASLVNTFIPIIEDSSTSAVPCGGAVRAEGLSEAQAARGIAGGYVGYNHGGRIDGKNMECAVHRLRSVYGGEFAGGFTGLLENADLAGTGNISLLFGLVELGNVLSLLNAVYPTETNTAVYGPLRNVDMNTWNA
;
A
#
# COMPACT_ATOMS: atom_id res chain seq x y z
N GLY A 1 38.12 -8.39 13.66
CA GLY A 1 37.32 -9.48 13.12
C GLY A 1 36.41 -8.88 12.06
N VAL A 2 36.54 -9.30 10.81
CA VAL A 2 35.66 -8.99 9.71
C VAL A 2 34.31 -9.62 10.08
N LYS A 3 33.27 -8.83 10.41
CA LYS A 3 31.91 -9.34 10.46
C LYS A 3 31.58 -9.75 9.03
N SER A 4 31.31 -11.05 8.82
CA SER A 4 30.72 -11.51 7.57
C SER A 4 29.48 -10.66 7.28
N ALA A 5 29.36 -10.15 6.06
CA ALA A 5 28.15 -9.49 5.61
C ALA A 5 26.98 -10.44 5.89
N GLU A 6 25.95 -9.97 6.63
CA GLU A 6 24.74 -10.73 6.85
C GLU A 6 24.11 -11.00 5.49
N GLN A 7 24.12 -12.27 5.07
CA GLN A 7 23.42 -12.70 3.88
C GLN A 7 21.95 -12.76 4.23
N GLY A 8 21.18 -11.78 3.81
CA GLY A 8 19.74 -11.78 3.94
C GLY A 8 19.08 -12.71 2.92
N PHE A 9 17.75 -12.81 2.98
CA PHE A 9 16.94 -13.57 2.02
C PHE A 9 16.30 -12.66 0.97
N THR A 10 15.94 -13.23 -0.16
CA THR A 10 15.23 -12.56 -1.25
C THR A 10 13.93 -13.29 -1.57
N VAL A 11 12.95 -12.55 -2.08
CA VAL A 11 11.67 -13.09 -2.55
C VAL A 11 11.40 -12.58 -3.96
N GLU A 12 11.14 -13.49 -4.89
CA GLU A 12 10.84 -13.14 -6.27
C GLU A 12 9.60 -13.88 -6.77
N ALA A 13 8.70 -13.13 -7.42
CA ALA A 13 7.58 -13.64 -8.18
C ALA A 13 7.69 -13.07 -9.60
N THR A 14 7.75 -13.95 -10.60
CA THR A 14 8.23 -13.61 -11.95
C THR A 14 7.13 -13.27 -12.94
N GLU A 15 5.89 -13.65 -12.66
CA GLU A 15 4.77 -13.39 -13.56
C GLU A 15 4.35 -11.91 -13.53
N LYS A 16 3.83 -11.39 -14.64
CA LYS A 16 3.46 -9.97 -14.77
C LYS A 16 2.41 -9.50 -13.77
N GLU A 17 1.41 -10.34 -13.51
CA GLU A 17 0.34 -10.08 -12.53
C GLU A 17 0.68 -10.56 -11.11
N SER A 18 1.92 -10.95 -10.86
CA SER A 18 2.31 -11.55 -9.59
C SER A 18 2.44 -10.55 -8.46
N ALA A 19 2.31 -11.07 -7.25
CA ALA A 19 2.54 -10.34 -6.01
C ALA A 19 3.69 -10.97 -5.22
N ALA A 20 4.63 -10.17 -4.75
CA ALA A 20 5.73 -10.61 -3.91
C ALA A 20 5.77 -9.80 -2.60
N GLY A 21 6.00 -10.47 -1.49
CA GLY A 21 6.16 -9.85 -0.19
C GLY A 21 7.12 -10.64 0.67
N GLY A 22 7.90 -9.97 1.51
CA GLY A 22 8.86 -10.63 2.39
C GLY A 22 8.20 -11.64 3.34
N TYR A 23 6.94 -11.41 3.72
CA TYR A 23 6.13 -12.29 4.55
C TYR A 23 5.01 -12.98 3.77
N ILE A 24 4.22 -12.20 3.01
CA ILE A 24 3.08 -12.70 2.22
C ILE A 24 3.08 -12.03 0.84
N GLY A 25 2.93 -12.81 -0.25
CA GLY A 25 2.73 -12.26 -1.59
C GLY A 25 1.35 -11.61 -1.73
N TYR A 26 0.28 -12.34 -1.42
CA TYR A 26 -1.10 -11.85 -1.46
C TYR A 26 -1.87 -12.35 -0.23
N GLY A 27 -2.55 -11.45 0.45
CA GLY A 27 -3.38 -11.74 1.63
C GLY A 27 -4.77 -11.14 1.49
N SER A 28 -5.81 -11.92 1.77
CA SER A 28 -7.20 -11.50 1.77
C SER A 28 -7.87 -12.00 3.03
N GLY A 29 -8.56 -11.13 3.78
CA GLY A 29 -9.17 -11.48 5.07
C GLY A 29 -8.16 -11.93 6.14
N VAL A 30 -6.90 -11.47 6.06
CA VAL A 30 -5.85 -11.92 6.95
C VAL A 30 -5.80 -11.15 8.27
N GLN A 31 -5.58 -11.85 9.37
CA GLN A 31 -5.35 -11.27 10.69
C GLN A 31 -3.92 -11.60 11.12
N ILE A 32 -3.02 -10.61 11.10
CA ILE A 32 -1.61 -10.79 11.41
C ILE A 32 -1.23 -9.85 12.55
N LYS A 33 -0.54 -10.40 13.53
CA LYS A 33 -0.07 -9.63 14.67
C LYS A 33 1.29 -10.12 15.15
N GLN A 34 2.18 -9.15 15.47
CA GLN A 34 3.50 -9.43 16.06
C GLN A 34 4.33 -10.40 15.21
N SER A 35 4.39 -10.12 13.91
CA SER A 35 5.09 -10.96 12.94
C SER A 35 6.03 -10.10 12.10
N ASP A 36 7.33 -10.24 12.29
CA ASP A 36 8.32 -9.38 11.67
C ASP A 36 8.99 -10.04 10.46
N VAL A 37 9.38 -9.22 9.51
CA VAL A 37 10.33 -9.58 8.46
C VAL A 37 11.67 -8.95 8.80
N THR A 38 12.65 -9.78 9.07
CA THR A 38 14.00 -9.32 9.43
C THR A 38 15.02 -9.80 8.43
N SER A 39 16.07 -9.01 8.23
CA SER A 39 17.20 -9.39 7.37
C SER A 39 16.82 -9.60 5.90
N LEU A 40 15.96 -8.74 5.33
CA LEU A 40 15.84 -8.68 3.88
C LEU A 40 17.21 -8.37 3.27
N ALA A 41 17.54 -9.06 2.17
CA ALA A 41 18.88 -9.06 1.60
C ALA A 41 19.39 -7.65 1.30
N HIS A 42 20.68 -7.46 1.52
CA HIS A 42 21.37 -6.28 1.06
C HIS A 42 21.21 -6.17 -0.47
N THR A 43 20.74 -5.01 -0.91
CA THR A 43 20.52 -4.76 -2.32
C THR A 43 21.75 -4.15 -2.96
N VAL A 44 22.22 -4.76 -4.04
CA VAL A 44 23.18 -4.14 -4.95
C VAL A 44 22.40 -3.51 -6.10
N VAL A 45 21.89 -2.31 -5.88
CA VAL A 45 21.37 -1.47 -6.96
C VAL A 45 22.42 -0.40 -7.19
N ALA A 46 22.85 -0.22 -8.43
CA ALA A 46 23.72 0.90 -8.76
C ALA A 46 23.04 2.20 -8.29
N PRO A 47 23.73 3.06 -7.50
CA PRO A 47 23.15 4.32 -7.07
C PRO A 47 22.72 5.07 -8.33
N PRO A 48 21.57 5.76 -8.29
CA PRO A 48 21.18 6.64 -9.38
C PRO A 48 22.33 7.63 -9.58
N THR A 49 22.91 7.63 -10.76
CA THR A 49 23.81 8.70 -11.13
C THR A 49 23.03 9.99 -11.00
N ASP A 50 23.58 11.00 -10.33
CA ASP A 50 22.95 12.32 -10.12
C ASP A 50 22.63 13.08 -11.43
N SER A 51 22.89 12.47 -12.58
CA SER A 51 22.48 12.96 -13.87
C SER A 51 21.00 12.63 -14.08
N LEU A 52 20.17 13.63 -13.97
CA LEU A 52 18.76 13.67 -14.45
C LEU A 52 18.62 13.34 -15.95
N GLU A 53 19.68 12.92 -16.63
CA GLU A 53 19.74 12.74 -18.07
C GLU A 53 19.71 11.27 -18.53
N SER A 54 19.47 10.30 -17.67
CA SER A 54 19.18 8.96 -18.18
C SER A 54 17.73 8.94 -18.67
N THR A 55 17.51 9.44 -19.89
CA THR A 55 16.28 9.32 -20.66
C THR A 55 15.96 7.87 -21.07
N ASP A 56 16.84 6.93 -20.67
CA ASP A 56 16.68 5.51 -20.88
C ASP A 56 16.52 4.81 -19.52
N GLY A 57 15.25 4.51 -19.17
CA GLY A 57 14.88 3.79 -17.94
C GLY A 57 15.51 2.40 -17.76
N SER A 58 16.34 1.96 -18.71
CA SER A 58 17.00 0.66 -18.70
C SER A 58 18.06 0.49 -17.60
N SER A 59 18.65 1.57 -17.08
CA SER A 59 19.77 1.47 -16.12
C SER A 59 19.36 1.03 -14.71
N TYR A 60 18.09 1.24 -14.30
CA TYR A 60 17.59 0.82 -12.97
C TYR A 60 17.11 -0.64 -12.96
N PHE A 61 16.68 -1.14 -14.09
CA PHE A 61 16.24 -2.52 -14.28
C PHE A 61 17.35 -3.42 -14.86
N GLY A 62 18.59 -2.98 -14.77
CA GLY A 62 19.76 -3.72 -15.30
C GLY A 62 19.80 -5.17 -14.80
N GLU A 63 20.21 -6.10 -15.66
CA GLU A 63 20.29 -7.55 -15.39
C GLU A 63 21.14 -7.88 -14.14
N ASN A 64 21.97 -6.97 -13.68
CA ASN A 64 22.85 -7.13 -12.52
C ASN A 64 22.31 -6.52 -11.22
N SER A 65 21.11 -5.92 -11.22
CA SER A 65 20.50 -5.35 -10.03
C SER A 65 19.81 -6.44 -9.20
N GLN A 66 20.20 -6.58 -7.95
CA GLN A 66 19.56 -7.52 -7.01
C GLN A 66 18.60 -6.75 -6.11
N TYR A 67 17.36 -7.20 -6.07
CA TYR A 67 16.33 -6.67 -5.19
C TYR A 67 16.01 -7.69 -4.10
N ALA A 68 15.73 -7.22 -2.90
CA ALA A 68 15.30 -8.10 -1.82
C ALA A 68 13.91 -8.68 -2.09
N VAL A 69 13.01 -7.85 -2.61
CA VAL A 69 11.67 -8.29 -3.01
C VAL A 69 11.42 -7.82 -4.44
N LYS A 70 11.01 -8.75 -5.30
CA LYS A 70 10.68 -8.47 -6.70
C LYS A 70 9.36 -9.12 -7.08
N GLY A 71 8.41 -8.34 -7.57
CA GLY A 71 7.11 -8.77 -8.06
C GLY A 71 6.77 -8.15 -9.40
N GLY A 72 5.77 -8.68 -10.06
CA GLY A 72 5.21 -8.08 -11.26
C GLY A 72 4.30 -6.90 -10.90
N LYS A 73 3.06 -7.19 -10.57
CA LYS A 73 2.04 -6.17 -10.29
C LYS A 73 2.19 -5.55 -8.92
N TYR A 74 2.49 -6.35 -7.89
CA TYR A 74 2.62 -5.89 -6.52
C TYR A 74 3.92 -6.37 -5.89
N ALA A 75 4.64 -5.47 -5.23
CA ALA A 75 5.78 -5.83 -4.42
C ALA A 75 5.82 -5.02 -3.13
N GLY A 76 6.01 -5.68 -1.99
CA GLY A 76 6.13 -5.05 -0.69
C GLY A 76 7.16 -5.74 0.19
N GLY A 77 7.88 -4.97 1.00
CA GLY A 77 8.86 -5.53 1.93
C GLY A 77 8.21 -6.52 2.91
N TYR A 78 6.94 -6.32 3.26
CA TYR A 78 6.16 -7.21 4.09
C TYR A 78 5.12 -8.00 3.27
N ILE A 79 4.23 -7.30 2.58
CA ILE A 79 3.14 -7.89 1.81
C ILE A 79 3.04 -7.27 0.42
N GLY A 80 2.94 -8.11 -0.62
CA GLY A 80 2.78 -7.62 -1.98
C GLY A 80 1.44 -6.90 -2.18
N CYS A 81 0.35 -7.57 -1.83
CA CYS A 81 -1.00 -7.01 -1.85
C CYS A 81 -1.81 -7.52 -0.66
N VAL A 82 -2.45 -6.61 0.05
CA VAL A 82 -3.43 -6.93 1.09
C VAL A 82 -4.80 -6.40 0.70
N ASP A 83 -5.80 -7.26 0.78
CA ASP A 83 -7.17 -6.98 0.36
C ASP A 83 -8.16 -7.43 1.45
N ILE A 84 -9.39 -6.97 1.36
CA ILE A 84 -10.50 -7.57 2.10
C ILE A 84 -10.84 -8.93 1.49
N ASP A 85 -11.34 -9.85 2.30
CA ASP A 85 -11.89 -11.09 1.76
C ASP A 85 -13.12 -10.77 0.87
N SER A 86 -13.21 -11.43 -0.26
CA SER A 86 -14.38 -11.23 -1.13
C SER A 86 -15.62 -11.71 -0.37
N ALA A 87 -16.59 -10.83 -0.21
CA ALA A 87 -17.83 -11.09 0.54
C ALA A 87 -18.66 -12.27 0.03
N ALA A 88 -18.30 -12.88 -1.09
CA ALA A 88 -18.85 -14.15 -1.52
C ALA A 88 -18.75 -15.24 -0.42
N ALA A 89 -17.68 -15.19 0.41
CA ALA A 89 -17.56 -16.08 1.55
C ALA A 89 -18.52 -15.70 2.69
N VAL A 90 -18.83 -14.41 2.86
CA VAL A 90 -19.76 -13.90 3.88
C VAL A 90 -21.20 -13.99 3.39
N GLY A 91 -21.49 -13.68 2.13
CA GLY A 91 -22.81 -13.76 1.54
C GLY A 91 -23.40 -15.18 1.58
N GLY A 92 -22.61 -16.21 1.31
CA GLY A 92 -23.03 -17.61 1.47
C GLY A 92 -23.34 -18.00 2.92
N GLY A 93 -22.69 -17.35 3.89
CA GLY A 93 -22.97 -17.56 5.32
C GLY A 93 -24.08 -16.66 5.87
N LEU A 94 -24.21 -15.46 5.37
CA LEU A 94 -25.20 -14.47 5.81
C LEU A 94 -26.60 -14.75 5.23
N GLY A 95 -26.69 -15.29 4.02
CA GLY A 95 -27.97 -15.72 3.42
C GLY A 95 -28.69 -16.81 4.22
N LEU A 96 -27.95 -17.60 5.01
CA LEU A 96 -28.51 -18.57 5.95
C LEU A 96 -28.96 -17.94 7.29
N LEU A 97 -28.56 -16.70 7.56
CA LEU A 97 -28.84 -15.98 8.80
C LEU A 97 -29.90 -14.88 8.61
N GLY A 98 -30.57 -14.81 7.47
CA GLY A 98 -31.46 -13.72 7.02
C GLY A 98 -32.50 -13.23 7.99
N ASP A 99 -32.91 -14.04 8.98
CA ASP A 99 -33.89 -13.67 10.00
C ASP A 99 -33.27 -13.26 11.36
N LEU A 100 -31.94 -13.33 11.52
CA LEU A 100 -31.26 -13.10 12.81
C LEU A 100 -30.29 -11.92 12.80
N LEU A 101 -30.12 -11.21 11.68
CA LEU A 101 -29.12 -10.16 11.56
C LEU A 101 -29.58 -8.86 12.21
N ASN A 102 -29.08 -8.59 13.40
CA ASN A 102 -28.98 -7.21 13.87
C ASN A 102 -27.70 -6.58 13.33
N LEU A 103 -27.65 -5.26 13.32
CA LEU A 103 -26.51 -4.48 12.83
C LEU A 103 -25.17 -4.89 13.43
N GLU A 104 -25.13 -5.20 14.73
CA GLU A 104 -23.91 -5.58 15.43
C GLU A 104 -23.30 -6.86 14.84
N ASN A 105 -24.15 -7.81 14.44
CA ASN A 105 -23.69 -9.05 13.82
C ASN A 105 -23.15 -8.80 12.39
N VAL A 106 -23.77 -7.90 11.62
CA VAL A 106 -23.26 -7.51 10.29
C VAL A 106 -21.94 -6.80 10.40
N LEU A 107 -21.81 -5.80 11.27
CA LEU A 107 -20.56 -5.08 11.49
C LEU A 107 -19.45 -6.01 12.01
N SER A 108 -19.78 -6.93 12.91
CA SER A 108 -18.83 -7.93 13.40
C SER A 108 -18.37 -8.89 12.30
N ALA A 109 -19.28 -9.32 11.42
CA ALA A 109 -18.94 -10.16 10.28
C ALA A 109 -18.06 -9.41 9.27
N LEU A 110 -18.36 -8.15 9.00
CA LEU A 110 -17.56 -7.30 8.12
C LEU A 110 -16.18 -7.00 8.72
N ASP A 111 -16.11 -6.75 10.03
CA ASP A 111 -14.83 -6.57 10.72
C ASP A 111 -13.97 -7.86 10.67
N ALA A 112 -14.60 -9.01 10.62
CA ALA A 112 -13.92 -10.29 10.47
C ALA A 112 -13.33 -10.54 9.07
N VAL A 113 -13.89 -9.92 8.03
CA VAL A 113 -13.37 -10.05 6.64
C VAL A 113 -12.36 -8.97 6.28
N ALA A 114 -12.29 -7.88 7.04
CA ALA A 114 -11.26 -6.88 6.87
C ALA A 114 -9.89 -7.44 7.23
N SER A 115 -8.92 -7.29 6.35
CA SER A 115 -7.54 -7.63 6.68
C SER A 115 -6.98 -6.68 7.72
N LYS A 116 -6.33 -7.22 8.74
CA LYS A 116 -5.69 -6.44 9.82
C LYS A 116 -4.27 -6.90 10.05
N ILE A 117 -3.34 -5.98 9.98
CA ILE A 117 -1.93 -6.22 10.27
C ILE A 117 -1.50 -5.26 11.36
N SER A 118 -0.99 -5.77 12.46
CA SER A 118 -0.55 -4.92 13.57
C SER A 118 0.75 -5.37 14.22
N ASP A 119 1.47 -4.40 14.79
CA ASP A 119 2.70 -4.63 15.57
C ASP A 119 3.71 -5.50 14.78
N SER A 120 3.87 -5.22 13.48
CA SER A 120 4.65 -6.07 12.55
C SER A 120 5.57 -5.20 11.71
N ASP A 121 6.87 -5.43 11.80
CA ASP A 121 7.89 -4.59 11.18
C ASP A 121 8.58 -5.28 9.99
N VAL A 122 9.15 -4.46 9.13
CA VAL A 122 10.08 -4.88 8.07
C VAL A 122 11.43 -4.25 8.31
N GLU A 123 12.47 -5.05 8.31
CA GLU A 123 13.83 -4.58 8.45
C GLU A 123 14.78 -5.23 7.43
N GLY A 124 15.52 -4.41 6.72
CA GLY A 124 16.60 -4.85 5.85
C GLY A 124 17.90 -5.07 6.61
N CYS A 125 18.83 -5.81 6.01
CA CYS A 125 20.22 -5.88 6.46
C CYS A 125 20.84 -4.47 6.57
N SER A 126 22.01 -4.37 7.17
CA SER A 126 22.70 -3.09 7.42
C SER A 126 22.92 -2.24 6.17
N GLY A 127 23.07 -2.87 4.99
CA GLY A 127 23.17 -2.21 3.68
C GLY A 127 21.85 -1.72 3.10
N GLY A 128 20.74 -2.04 3.75
CA GLY A 128 19.40 -1.73 3.29
C GLY A 128 18.82 -2.79 2.36
N PHE A 129 17.53 -2.67 2.10
CA PHE A 129 16.82 -3.53 1.14
C PHE A 129 16.16 -2.69 0.05
N SER A 130 15.84 -3.33 -1.06
CA SER A 130 15.09 -2.68 -2.14
C SER A 130 13.96 -3.54 -2.63
N VAL A 131 12.88 -2.86 -3.05
CA VAL A 131 11.67 -3.47 -3.59
C VAL A 131 11.49 -3.03 -5.03
N LEU A 132 11.15 -3.98 -5.91
CA LEU A 132 10.85 -3.74 -7.31
C LEU A 132 9.50 -4.35 -7.68
N ALA A 133 8.62 -3.53 -8.28
CA ALA A 133 7.43 -3.98 -8.98
C ALA A 133 7.47 -3.47 -10.44
N ASN A 134 7.73 -4.36 -11.39
CA ASN A 134 7.99 -4.00 -12.79
C ASN A 134 6.98 -4.59 -13.78
N GLY A 135 5.80 -4.95 -13.31
CA GLY A 135 4.74 -5.48 -14.15
C GLY A 135 4.25 -4.49 -15.19
N THR A 136 4.00 -4.99 -16.37
CA THR A 136 3.39 -4.27 -17.49
C THR A 136 2.33 -5.14 -18.15
N ASP A 137 1.24 -4.55 -18.55
CA ASP A 137 0.20 -5.20 -19.35
C ASP A 137 -0.01 -4.49 -20.69
N LYS A 138 -1.10 -4.84 -21.40
CA LYS A 138 -1.42 -4.20 -22.69
C LYS A 138 -1.84 -2.73 -22.57
N ALA A 139 -2.32 -2.32 -21.39
CA ALA A 139 -2.76 -0.97 -21.10
C ALA A 139 -1.61 -0.09 -20.60
N GLY A 140 -0.51 -0.69 -20.11
CA GLY A 140 0.63 0.06 -19.63
C GLY A 140 1.37 -0.56 -18.45
N ALA A 141 1.99 0.28 -17.62
CA ALA A 141 2.61 -0.12 -16.37
C ALA A 141 1.54 -0.47 -15.34
N ILE A 142 1.78 -1.52 -14.58
CA ILE A 142 0.89 -1.97 -13.50
C ILE A 142 1.65 -2.24 -12.20
N GLY A 143 2.95 -2.04 -12.19
CA GLY A 143 3.81 -2.36 -11.06
C GLY A 143 3.68 -1.35 -9.90
N LYS A 144 3.21 -1.82 -8.73
CA LYS A 144 3.02 -1.03 -7.51
C LYS A 144 3.94 -1.52 -6.42
N ALA A 145 4.86 -0.67 -5.95
CA ALA A 145 5.87 -1.02 -4.97
C ALA A 145 5.73 -0.24 -3.66
N GLY A 146 5.90 -0.92 -2.54
CA GLY A 146 5.94 -0.29 -1.23
C GLY A 146 6.99 -0.90 -0.31
N GLY A 147 7.54 -0.12 0.60
CA GLY A 147 8.46 -0.63 1.61
C GLY A 147 7.79 -1.63 2.55
N PHE A 148 6.52 -1.44 2.86
CA PHE A 148 5.68 -2.39 3.59
C PHE A 148 4.75 -3.15 2.64
N ALA A 149 3.91 -2.45 1.89
CA ALA A 149 2.90 -3.06 1.03
C ALA A 149 2.92 -2.48 -0.38
N GLY A 150 2.84 -3.32 -1.42
CA GLY A 150 2.63 -2.85 -2.79
C GLY A 150 1.27 -2.19 -2.96
N ARG A 151 0.20 -2.83 -2.44
CA ARG A 151 -1.18 -2.31 -2.43
C ARG A 151 -1.87 -2.65 -1.11
N VAL A 152 -2.66 -1.69 -0.60
CA VAL A 152 -3.54 -1.85 0.56
C VAL A 152 -4.96 -1.51 0.14
N SER A 153 -5.85 -2.49 0.14
CA SER A 153 -7.26 -2.33 -0.25
C SER A 153 -8.15 -2.68 0.94
N GLY A 154 -8.95 -1.72 1.41
CA GLY A 154 -9.94 -1.92 2.46
C GLY A 154 -9.41 -2.52 3.76
N SER A 155 -8.13 -2.38 4.06
CA SER A 155 -7.43 -3.11 5.12
C SER A 155 -6.89 -2.15 6.18
N GLN A 156 -6.65 -2.64 7.39
CA GLN A 156 -6.12 -1.87 8.51
C GLN A 156 -4.69 -2.28 8.82
N ILE A 157 -3.78 -1.32 8.84
CA ILE A 157 -2.37 -1.52 9.20
C ILE A 157 -2.05 -0.58 10.37
N GLN A 158 -1.59 -1.13 11.49
CA GLN A 158 -1.34 -0.37 12.69
C GLN A 158 -0.02 -0.73 13.37
N LYS A 159 0.76 0.28 13.76
CA LYS A 159 2.05 0.12 14.46
C LYS A 159 3.02 -0.80 13.70
N CYS A 160 3.10 -0.59 12.40
CA CYS A 160 3.96 -1.33 11.50
C CYS A 160 5.02 -0.39 10.92
N ASN A 161 6.27 -0.80 10.96
CA ASN A 161 7.36 0.07 10.52
C ASN A 161 8.21 -0.59 9.44
N VAL A 162 8.75 0.25 8.59
CA VAL A 162 9.75 -0.11 7.59
C VAL A 162 11.10 0.47 8.01
N ARG A 163 12.12 -0.37 8.10
CA ARG A 163 13.48 0.06 8.50
C ARG A 163 14.52 -0.32 7.48
N ASN A 164 15.42 0.60 7.22
CA ASN A 164 16.57 0.41 6.34
C ASN A 164 16.21 0.10 4.89
N PHE A 165 15.18 0.77 4.30
CA PHE A 165 15.03 0.67 2.85
C PHE A 165 16.09 1.52 2.11
N ALA A 166 16.56 1.02 0.99
CA ALA A 166 17.47 1.75 0.09
C ALA A 166 16.71 2.31 -1.11
N TYR A 167 15.99 1.45 -1.83
CA TYR A 167 15.21 1.83 -3.02
C TYR A 167 13.86 1.14 -3.03
N ILE A 168 12.82 1.92 -3.31
CA ILE A 168 11.48 1.40 -3.60
C ILE A 168 11.11 1.84 -5.01
N ILE A 169 10.95 0.89 -5.92
CA ILE A 169 10.79 1.15 -7.34
C ILE A 169 9.54 0.45 -7.86
N GLY A 170 8.57 1.22 -8.30
CA GLY A 170 7.36 0.74 -8.99
C GLY A 170 7.35 1.22 -10.43
N GLN A 171 6.80 0.42 -11.34
CA GLN A 171 6.63 0.88 -12.72
C GLN A 171 5.52 1.94 -12.80
N GLU A 172 4.43 1.74 -12.08
CA GLU A 172 3.28 2.65 -12.06
C GLU A 172 3.25 3.51 -10.79
N MET A 173 3.33 2.87 -9.62
CA MET A 173 3.22 3.56 -8.33
C MET A 173 4.27 3.10 -7.34
N SER A 174 4.77 4.00 -6.52
CA SER A 174 5.68 3.63 -5.45
C SER A 174 5.58 4.53 -4.22
N GLY A 175 5.72 3.91 -3.05
CA GLY A 175 5.75 4.60 -1.77
C GLY A 175 6.70 3.95 -0.77
N GLY A 176 7.33 4.74 0.07
CA GLY A 176 8.23 4.23 1.11
C GLY A 176 7.55 3.28 2.08
N PHE A 177 6.24 3.41 2.28
CA PHE A 177 5.39 2.49 3.04
C PHE A 177 4.48 1.69 2.12
N ALA A 178 3.61 2.33 1.34
CA ALA A 178 2.69 1.67 0.42
C ALA A 178 2.73 2.28 -0.98
N GLY A 179 2.68 1.44 -2.01
CA GLY A 179 2.57 1.89 -3.40
C GLY A 179 1.22 2.54 -3.68
N GLU A 180 0.16 1.88 -3.24
CA GLU A 180 -1.23 2.34 -3.39
C GLU A 180 -2.05 1.99 -2.15
N ILE A 181 -2.95 2.90 -1.77
CA ILE A 181 -4.00 2.62 -0.80
C ILE A 181 -5.35 3.04 -1.38
N GLU A 182 -6.35 2.14 -1.33
CA GLU A 182 -7.68 2.37 -1.87
C GLU A 182 -8.75 1.63 -1.09
N PRO A 183 -10.02 2.05 -1.12
CA PRO A 183 -11.12 1.32 -0.50
C PRO A 183 -11.24 -0.08 -1.08
N GLY A 184 -11.64 -1.02 -0.22
CA GLY A 184 -11.97 -2.36 -0.65
C GLY A 184 -13.18 -2.40 -1.58
N ASN A 185 -13.28 -3.43 -2.41
CA ASN A 185 -14.39 -3.59 -3.35
C ASN A 185 -15.69 -3.95 -2.62
N VAL A 186 -16.52 -2.96 -2.36
CA VAL A 186 -17.83 -3.11 -1.71
C VAL A 186 -18.88 -3.72 -2.64
N ALA A 187 -18.67 -3.66 -3.96
CA ALA A 187 -19.66 -4.11 -4.95
C ALA A 187 -20.03 -5.58 -4.78
N ALA A 188 -19.03 -6.43 -4.57
CA ALA A 188 -19.23 -7.86 -4.40
C ALA A 188 -20.09 -8.20 -3.15
N ILE A 189 -20.12 -7.31 -2.16
CA ILE A 189 -20.92 -7.48 -0.93
C ILE A 189 -22.37 -7.07 -1.15
N LEU A 190 -22.58 -6.06 -1.99
CA LEU A 190 -23.90 -5.46 -2.20
C LEU A 190 -24.69 -6.14 -3.33
N GLU A 191 -24.06 -6.96 -4.17
CA GLU A 191 -24.74 -7.71 -5.23
C GLU A 191 -25.71 -8.77 -4.70
N ASP A 192 -25.51 -9.24 -3.47
CA ASP A 192 -26.48 -10.11 -2.79
C ASP A 192 -27.46 -9.23 -2.00
N GLY A 193 -28.56 -8.79 -2.66
CA GLY A 193 -29.56 -7.87 -2.11
C GLY A 193 -30.19 -8.29 -0.75
N SER A 194 -29.93 -9.50 -0.29
CA SER A 194 -30.43 -9.99 1.00
C SER A 194 -29.82 -9.30 2.23
N ILE A 195 -28.62 -8.77 2.10
CA ILE A 195 -27.93 -8.05 3.20
C ILE A 195 -28.55 -6.66 3.38
N LEU A 196 -28.97 -6.02 2.30
CA LEU A 196 -29.47 -4.64 2.31
C LEU A 196 -30.87 -4.51 2.91
N ASP A 197 -31.74 -5.50 2.75
CA ASP A 197 -33.09 -5.46 3.31
C ASP A 197 -33.08 -5.37 4.85
N GLY A 198 -32.08 -5.88 5.52
CA GLY A 198 -31.90 -5.76 6.97
C GLY A 198 -31.25 -4.46 7.45
N ILE A 199 -30.48 -3.76 6.59
CA ILE A 199 -29.68 -2.57 6.95
C ILE A 199 -30.45 -1.26 6.74
N VAL A 200 -31.52 -1.26 5.92
CA VAL A 200 -32.24 -0.06 5.44
C VAL A 200 -32.76 0.87 6.54
N ASN A 201 -32.96 0.38 7.75
CA ASN A 201 -33.56 1.16 8.83
C ASN A 201 -32.60 1.84 9.80
N ILE A 202 -31.27 1.80 9.57
CA ILE A 202 -30.31 2.21 10.57
C ILE A 202 -29.35 3.29 10.03
N ARG A 203 -29.64 4.52 10.37
CA ARG A 203 -28.98 5.76 9.91
C ARG A 203 -27.46 5.78 10.13
N ASP A 204 -26.99 5.18 11.22
CA ASP A 204 -25.55 5.18 11.59
C ASP A 204 -24.79 3.98 10.99
N SER A 205 -25.50 3.06 10.38
CA SER A 205 -24.96 1.77 9.92
C SER A 205 -24.24 1.87 8.60
N VAL A 206 -24.72 2.71 7.68
CA VAL A 206 -24.10 2.86 6.35
C VAL A 206 -22.73 3.54 6.46
N ALA A 207 -22.60 4.56 7.31
CA ALA A 207 -21.31 5.21 7.55
C ALA A 207 -20.31 4.25 8.23
N SER A 208 -20.79 3.42 9.15
CA SER A 208 -19.97 2.40 9.81
C SER A 208 -19.55 1.30 8.83
N LEU A 209 -20.46 0.88 7.96
CA LEU A 209 -20.21 -0.07 6.88
C LEU A 209 -19.11 0.44 5.94
N VAL A 210 -19.24 1.66 5.44
CA VAL A 210 -18.26 2.27 4.55
C VAL A 210 -16.90 2.42 5.23
N ASN A 211 -16.88 2.80 6.51
CA ASN A 211 -15.65 2.91 7.28
C ASN A 211 -14.89 1.58 7.41
N THR A 212 -15.57 0.44 7.34
CA THR A 212 -14.92 -0.88 7.38
C THR A 212 -14.10 -1.16 6.11
N PHE A 213 -14.46 -0.54 4.99
CA PHE A 213 -13.78 -0.74 3.70
C PHE A 213 -12.76 0.33 3.34
N ILE A 214 -12.64 1.38 4.15
CA ILE A 214 -11.61 2.40 3.96
C ILE A 214 -10.29 1.86 4.49
N PRO A 215 -9.22 1.86 3.70
CA PRO A 215 -7.91 1.46 4.20
C PRO A 215 -7.43 2.46 5.26
N ILE A 216 -6.91 1.94 6.35
CA ILE A 216 -6.43 2.73 7.47
C ILE A 216 -4.98 2.35 7.78
N ILE A 217 -4.09 3.32 7.80
CA ILE A 217 -2.71 3.17 8.28
C ILE A 217 -2.55 4.05 9.50
N GLU A 218 -2.28 3.44 10.66
CA GLU A 218 -2.15 4.16 11.93
C GLU A 218 -0.79 3.92 12.57
N ASP A 219 -0.23 4.96 13.22
CA ASP A 219 0.96 4.87 14.07
C ASP A 219 2.12 4.10 13.43
N SER A 220 2.33 4.29 12.13
CA SER A 220 3.26 3.50 11.32
C SER A 220 4.26 4.42 10.62
N SER A 221 5.52 4.04 10.58
CA SER A 221 6.56 4.89 10.00
C SER A 221 7.45 4.12 9.01
N THR A 222 8.16 4.87 8.18
CA THR A 222 9.17 4.29 7.29
C THR A 222 10.50 5.03 7.45
N SER A 223 11.59 4.30 7.46
CA SER A 223 12.92 4.88 7.52
C SER A 223 13.86 4.23 6.51
N ALA A 224 14.55 5.07 5.78
CA ALA A 224 15.58 4.63 4.87
C ALA A 224 16.91 4.36 5.59
N VAL A 225 17.85 3.83 4.83
CA VAL A 225 19.27 3.71 5.23
C VAL A 225 19.85 5.07 5.66
N PRO A 226 20.90 5.10 6.50
CA PRO A 226 21.46 6.37 7.02
C PRO A 226 21.88 7.38 5.96
N CYS A 227 22.37 6.93 4.81
CA CYS A 227 22.76 7.81 3.69
C CYS A 227 21.54 8.34 2.89
N GLY A 228 20.34 7.90 3.23
CA GLY A 228 19.09 8.29 2.60
C GLY A 228 18.61 7.30 1.53
N GLY A 229 17.32 7.02 1.54
CA GLY A 229 16.66 6.16 0.55
C GLY A 229 15.97 6.94 -0.56
N ALA A 230 15.65 6.24 -1.63
CA ALA A 230 14.94 6.81 -2.76
C ALA A 230 13.66 6.02 -3.07
N VAL A 231 12.61 6.74 -3.48
CA VAL A 231 11.35 6.20 -3.97
C VAL A 231 11.15 6.65 -5.41
N ARG A 232 10.85 5.71 -6.31
CA ARG A 232 10.77 6.01 -7.74
C ARG A 232 9.62 5.27 -8.41
N ALA A 233 8.82 6.02 -9.20
CA ALA A 233 7.84 5.47 -10.13
C ALA A 233 8.09 6.05 -11.52
N GLU A 234 8.43 5.19 -12.49
CA GLU A 234 8.92 5.70 -13.77
C GLU A 234 7.79 6.04 -14.74
N GLY A 235 6.67 5.34 -14.65
CA GLY A 235 5.69 5.33 -15.71
C GLY A 235 6.22 4.59 -16.94
N LEU A 236 5.48 4.61 -18.01
CA LEU A 236 5.93 4.20 -19.34
C LEU A 236 6.03 5.44 -20.24
N SER A 237 6.88 5.38 -21.27
CA SER A 237 7.05 6.47 -22.22
C SER A 237 5.70 6.98 -22.78
N GLU A 238 5.66 8.21 -23.26
CA GLU A 238 4.47 8.97 -23.74
C GLU A 238 3.49 8.20 -24.64
N ALA A 239 3.90 7.07 -25.24
CA ALA A 239 3.07 6.22 -26.08
C ALA A 239 2.17 5.25 -25.29
N GLN A 240 2.41 5.06 -24.00
CA GLN A 240 1.67 4.14 -23.12
C GLN A 240 1.30 4.89 -21.83
N ALA A 241 0.02 5.20 -21.68
CA ALA A 241 -0.56 6.09 -20.66
C ALA A 241 -0.42 5.60 -19.20
N ALA A 242 0.77 5.22 -18.78
CA ALA A 242 1.00 4.82 -17.40
C ALA A 242 1.59 5.98 -16.61
N ARG A 243 0.92 6.32 -15.56
CA ARG A 243 1.30 7.37 -14.60
C ARG A 243 2.45 6.89 -13.75
N GLY A 244 3.57 7.56 -13.73
CA GLY A 244 4.61 7.35 -12.74
C GLY A 244 4.27 8.18 -11.49
N ILE A 245 3.70 7.55 -10.44
CA ILE A 245 3.26 8.23 -9.21
C ILE A 245 4.13 7.80 -8.04
N ALA A 246 4.89 8.70 -7.46
CA ALA A 246 5.77 8.40 -6.34
C ALA A 246 5.53 9.28 -5.13
N GLY A 247 5.44 8.67 -3.96
CA GLY A 247 5.38 9.36 -2.67
C GLY A 247 6.41 8.84 -1.69
N GLY A 248 6.97 9.70 -0.86
CA GLY A 248 7.92 9.26 0.17
C GLY A 248 7.31 8.24 1.13
N TYR A 249 6.02 8.35 1.43
CA TYR A 249 5.28 7.41 2.25
C TYR A 249 4.29 6.57 1.43
N VAL A 250 3.38 7.21 0.70
CA VAL A 250 2.40 6.55 -0.17
C VAL A 250 2.51 7.10 -1.59
N GLY A 251 2.58 6.22 -2.58
CA GLY A 251 2.52 6.62 -3.99
C GLY A 251 1.18 7.25 -4.33
N TYR A 252 0.12 6.49 -4.21
CA TYR A 252 -1.25 6.94 -4.48
C TYR A 252 -2.18 6.64 -3.31
N ASN A 253 -2.75 7.70 -2.73
CA ASN A 253 -3.78 7.62 -1.70
C ASN A 253 -5.14 7.93 -2.32
N HIS A 254 -5.93 6.89 -2.59
CA HIS A 254 -7.25 6.97 -3.16
C HIS A 254 -8.33 6.72 -2.08
N GLY A 255 -8.62 7.73 -1.27
CA GLY A 255 -9.65 7.66 -0.24
C GLY A 255 -9.23 6.94 1.06
N GLY A 256 -7.94 6.66 1.25
CA GLY A 256 -7.43 6.04 2.47
C GLY A 256 -7.18 7.04 3.60
N ARG A 257 -7.10 6.55 4.83
CA ARG A 257 -6.78 7.32 6.03
C ARG A 257 -5.40 6.96 6.57
N ILE A 258 -4.58 7.98 6.78
CA ILE A 258 -3.28 7.86 7.44
C ILE A 258 -3.32 8.72 8.69
N ASP A 259 -3.17 8.10 9.86
CA ASP A 259 -3.37 8.77 11.14
C ASP A 259 -2.29 8.41 12.17
N GLY A 260 -1.46 9.37 12.50
CA GLY A 260 -0.48 9.27 13.57
C GLY A 260 -1.08 9.60 14.95
N LYS A 261 -2.04 8.80 15.43
CA LYS A 261 -2.75 9.06 16.70
C LYS A 261 -1.83 9.14 17.92
N ASN A 262 -0.95 8.17 18.05
CA ASN A 262 -0.04 8.04 19.19
C ASN A 262 1.43 8.24 18.77
N MET A 263 1.73 7.92 17.53
CA MET A 263 3.05 8.05 16.92
C MET A 263 2.90 8.62 15.51
N GLU A 264 3.73 9.60 15.18
CA GLU A 264 3.72 10.24 13.87
C GLU A 264 3.89 9.21 12.73
N CYS A 265 3.02 9.27 11.72
CA CYS A 265 3.22 8.55 10.47
C CYS A 265 4.26 9.32 9.64
N ALA A 266 5.49 8.86 9.64
CA ALA A 266 6.59 9.63 9.09
C ALA A 266 7.48 8.85 8.13
N VAL A 267 8.11 9.61 7.24
CA VAL A 267 9.22 9.14 6.40
C VAL A 267 10.52 9.73 6.94
N HIS A 268 11.42 8.88 7.36
CA HIS A 268 12.72 9.30 7.86
C HIS A 268 13.84 9.01 6.85
N ARG A 269 14.78 9.93 6.74
CA ARG A 269 15.97 9.80 5.89
C ARG A 269 15.66 9.68 4.40
N LEU A 270 14.59 10.31 3.94
CA LEU A 270 14.24 10.35 2.53
C LEU A 270 15.25 11.25 1.77
N ARG A 271 15.94 10.70 0.77
CA ARG A 271 16.88 11.45 -0.08
C ARG A 271 16.19 12.02 -1.30
N SER A 272 15.41 11.21 -1.98
CA SER A 272 14.74 11.63 -3.21
C SER A 272 13.43 10.88 -3.45
N VAL A 273 12.50 11.56 -4.11
CA VAL A 273 11.29 10.98 -4.69
C VAL A 273 11.26 11.38 -6.15
N TYR A 274 11.03 10.42 -7.02
CA TYR A 274 10.91 10.65 -8.46
C TYR A 274 9.62 9.98 -8.97
N GLY A 275 8.74 10.77 -9.54
CA GLY A 275 7.54 10.33 -10.24
C GLY A 275 7.56 10.82 -11.68
N GLY A 276 7.18 9.99 -12.63
CA GLY A 276 7.07 10.39 -14.03
C GLY A 276 5.99 11.45 -14.25
N GLU A 277 4.89 11.36 -13.53
CA GLU A 277 3.76 12.31 -13.59
C GLU A 277 3.60 13.08 -12.27
N PHE A 278 3.59 12.36 -11.13
CA PHE A 278 3.41 12.97 -9.81
C PHE A 278 4.49 12.52 -8.83
N ALA A 279 5.03 13.47 -8.07
CA ALA A 279 5.97 13.19 -7.00
C ALA A 279 5.66 14.04 -5.77
N GLY A 280 5.57 13.42 -4.61
CA GLY A 280 5.33 14.08 -3.33
C GLY A 280 6.25 13.58 -2.22
N GLY A 281 6.69 14.46 -1.33
CA GLY A 281 7.54 14.07 -0.21
C GLY A 281 6.87 13.06 0.72
N PHE A 282 5.56 13.16 0.94
CA PHE A 282 4.76 12.21 1.70
C PHE A 282 3.87 11.40 0.76
N THR A 283 2.88 11.98 0.14
CA THR A 283 1.98 11.33 -0.83
C THR A 283 2.22 11.87 -2.23
N GLY A 284 2.31 10.99 -3.23
CA GLY A 284 2.51 11.36 -4.64
C GLY A 284 1.24 11.94 -5.25
N LEU A 285 0.12 11.24 -5.10
CA LEU A 285 -1.21 11.66 -5.55
C LEU A 285 -2.23 11.37 -4.45
N LEU A 286 -3.07 12.36 -4.15
CA LEU A 286 -4.13 12.29 -3.14
C LEU A 286 -5.46 12.61 -3.80
N GLU A 287 -6.34 11.62 -3.91
CA GLU A 287 -7.65 11.77 -4.55
C GLU A 287 -8.75 11.10 -3.72
N ASN A 288 -9.97 11.61 -3.87
CA ASN A 288 -11.14 10.96 -3.29
C ASN A 288 -11.40 9.65 -3.99
N ALA A 289 -11.79 8.63 -3.22
CA ALA A 289 -12.27 7.40 -3.84
C ALA A 289 -13.57 7.66 -4.62
N ASP A 290 -13.58 7.26 -5.87
CA ASP A 290 -14.76 7.33 -6.72
C ASP A 290 -15.69 6.14 -6.45
N LEU A 291 -16.58 6.31 -5.48
CA LEU A 291 -17.67 5.35 -5.25
C LEU A 291 -18.64 5.27 -6.44
N ALA A 292 -18.68 6.30 -7.30
CA ALA A 292 -19.57 6.35 -8.45
C ALA A 292 -19.11 5.42 -9.58
N GLY A 293 -17.79 5.26 -9.76
CA GLY A 293 -17.20 4.39 -10.79
C GLY A 293 -17.50 2.90 -10.58
N THR A 294 -17.90 2.50 -9.39
CA THR A 294 -18.20 1.09 -9.07
C THR A 294 -19.64 0.65 -9.45
N GLY A 295 -20.44 1.48 -10.09
CA GLY A 295 -21.83 1.16 -10.45
C GLY A 295 -22.82 1.09 -9.26
N ASN A 296 -22.32 1.28 -8.05
CA ASN A 296 -23.07 0.99 -6.81
C ASN A 296 -23.87 2.16 -6.24
N ILE A 297 -23.65 3.39 -6.73
CA ILE A 297 -24.40 4.55 -6.25
C ILE A 297 -25.91 4.43 -6.55
N SER A 298 -26.31 3.81 -7.66
CA SER A 298 -27.72 3.62 -7.98
C SER A 298 -28.44 2.73 -6.98
N LEU A 299 -27.75 1.76 -6.41
CA LEU A 299 -28.26 0.91 -5.32
C LEU A 299 -28.36 1.70 -3.99
N LEU A 300 -27.34 2.51 -3.69
CA LEU A 300 -27.31 3.36 -2.50
C LEU A 300 -28.37 4.47 -2.54
N PHE A 301 -28.64 5.08 -3.69
CA PHE A 301 -29.65 6.15 -3.83
C PHE A 301 -31.08 5.67 -3.59
N GLY A 302 -31.39 4.40 -3.80
CA GLY A 302 -32.70 3.82 -3.42
C GLY A 302 -32.88 3.61 -1.93
N LEU A 303 -31.78 3.61 -1.16
CA LEU A 303 -31.75 3.18 0.24
C LEU A 303 -31.43 4.33 1.23
N VAL A 304 -30.92 5.47 0.77
CA VAL A 304 -30.33 6.49 1.65
C VAL A 304 -30.96 7.85 1.41
N GLU A 305 -31.53 8.46 2.45
CA GLU A 305 -31.96 9.86 2.41
C GLU A 305 -30.77 10.80 2.16
N LEU A 306 -30.99 11.92 1.48
CA LEU A 306 -29.97 12.88 1.01
C LEU A 306 -28.96 13.31 2.10
N GLY A 307 -29.36 13.40 3.36
CA GLY A 307 -28.49 13.72 4.49
C GLY A 307 -27.44 12.64 4.81
N ASN A 308 -27.71 11.40 4.45
CA ASN A 308 -26.81 10.27 4.65
C ASN A 308 -25.83 10.12 3.48
N VAL A 309 -26.21 10.56 2.27
CA VAL A 309 -25.31 10.61 1.10
C VAL A 309 -24.11 11.54 1.35
N LEU A 310 -24.34 12.69 1.98
CA LEU A 310 -23.26 13.61 2.35
C LEU A 310 -22.30 12.99 3.39
N SER A 311 -22.83 12.24 4.34
CA SER A 311 -22.01 11.51 5.32
C SER A 311 -21.20 10.39 4.66
N LEU A 312 -21.77 9.70 3.69
CA LEU A 312 -21.13 8.66 2.91
C LEU A 312 -20.01 9.23 2.02
N LEU A 313 -20.28 10.35 1.34
CA LEU A 313 -19.26 11.05 0.52
C LEU A 313 -18.09 11.51 1.39
N ASN A 314 -18.34 12.06 2.58
CA ASN A 314 -17.28 12.44 3.52
C ASN A 314 -16.46 11.24 4.02
N ALA A 315 -17.01 10.03 4.01
CA ALA A 315 -16.30 8.84 4.47
C ALA A 315 -15.20 8.38 3.50
N VAL A 316 -15.24 8.78 2.25
CA VAL A 316 -14.26 8.38 1.22
C VAL A 316 -13.24 9.46 0.86
N TYR A 317 -13.23 10.58 1.57
CA TYR A 317 -12.15 11.55 1.46
C TYR A 317 -10.87 10.98 2.09
N PRO A 318 -9.74 11.05 1.38
CA PRO A 318 -8.46 10.72 1.99
C PRO A 318 -8.13 11.71 3.11
N THR A 319 -7.58 11.21 4.20
CA THR A 319 -7.14 12.04 5.30
C THR A 319 -5.72 11.66 5.73
N GLU A 320 -4.90 12.67 5.97
CA GLU A 320 -3.52 12.51 6.44
C GLU A 320 -3.31 13.43 7.64
N THR A 321 -3.18 12.86 8.83
CA THR A 321 -3.05 13.58 10.10
C THR A 321 -1.79 13.17 10.84
N ASN A 322 -1.11 14.15 11.45
CA ASN A 322 0.14 13.96 12.17
C ASN A 322 1.17 13.18 11.33
N THR A 323 1.48 13.74 10.16
CA THR A 323 2.38 13.16 9.17
C THR A 323 3.61 14.05 8.95
N ALA A 324 4.77 13.46 8.67
CA ALA A 324 5.99 14.21 8.42
C ALA A 324 6.96 13.55 7.44
N VAL A 325 7.85 14.35 6.90
CA VAL A 325 8.94 13.92 6.02
C VAL A 325 10.26 14.51 6.52
N TYR A 326 11.22 13.64 6.75
CA TYR A 326 12.55 14.01 7.21
C TYR A 326 13.61 13.58 6.20
N GLY A 327 14.49 14.50 5.83
CA GLY A 327 15.65 14.23 4.97
C GLY A 327 16.72 13.38 5.67
N PRO A 328 17.79 13.02 4.94
CA PRO A 328 18.90 12.27 5.49
C PRO A 328 19.63 13.08 6.56
N LEU A 329 20.32 12.38 7.47
CA LEU A 329 21.16 13.02 8.48
C LEU A 329 22.30 13.77 7.78
N ARG A 330 22.51 15.05 8.13
CA ARG A 330 23.65 15.83 7.63
C ARG A 330 24.95 15.17 8.13
N ASN A 331 25.93 14.99 7.23
CA ASN A 331 27.29 14.46 7.48
C ASN A 331 27.44 12.93 7.54
N VAL A 332 26.58 12.16 6.92
CA VAL A 332 26.88 10.74 6.65
C VAL A 332 27.73 10.69 5.37
N ASP A 333 29.00 10.33 5.52
CA ASP A 333 29.89 10.13 4.37
C ASP A 333 29.44 8.89 3.58
N MET A 334 29.00 9.12 2.35
CA MET A 334 28.55 8.06 1.43
C MET A 334 29.64 7.02 1.12
N ASN A 335 30.90 7.41 1.26
CA ASN A 335 32.05 6.53 0.96
C ASN A 335 32.29 5.46 2.05
N THR A 336 31.76 5.65 3.25
CA THR A 336 31.94 4.69 4.35
C THR A 336 30.90 3.56 4.34
N TRP A 337 29.91 3.64 3.47
CA TRP A 337 28.80 2.68 3.41
C TRP A 337 29.08 1.45 2.54
N ASN A 338 30.05 1.54 1.61
CA ASN A 338 30.44 0.46 0.70
C ASN A 338 31.63 -0.37 1.21
N ALA A 339 32.01 -0.25 2.47
CA ALA A 339 33.14 -0.95 3.07
C ALA A 339 32.74 -2.19 3.90
#